data_4cdb0b5187d0683857b44087c2394e6a
#
_entry.id   4cdb0b5187d0683857b44087c2394e6a
#
_cell.length_a   1.000
_cell.length_b   1.000
_cell.length_c   1.000
_cell.angle_alpha   90.00
_cell.angle_beta   90.00
_cell.angle_gamma   90.00
#
_symmetry.space_group_name_H-M   'P 1'
#
loop_
_entity.id
_entity.type
_entity.pdbx_description
1 polymer ?
#
loop_
_entity_poly.entity_id
_entity_poly.type
_entity_poly.pdbx_seq_one_letter_code
_entity_poly.pdbx_strand_id
1 'polypeptide(L)'
;MIGTINLWDPGHVTLTVDLVTAFLLGLVHGITPDEHTWPITFSYAVGSHSTRRGLIAGLIFSVAFTAQQAMASEFAHLGLAHWFTFEGLDEIVYVIVGVVMAAAGLFVMGRGVLPHLHLPGWAGGQAGGAQPRELKSWMPAVHGFIAGWGLDAFSLIIYTTLAPGMPSAATGWLPGFVFGIGTLCVQGAAGAAFGAWAARRGLPGEAIRSIALTTAARTLAWGGAAFILYGCFALAFPHAAEFEIATPLHIHNLDTLGLPFVLVVFTVFGVGVTSFVTATQAWRRRLMIETAAPVALKS
;
A
#
# COMPACT_ATOMS: atom_id res chain seq x y z
N MET A 1 2.66 -38.00 -12.75
CA MET A 1 2.87 -36.90 -13.71
C MET A 1 2.62 -35.61 -12.95
N ILE A 2 3.66 -34.82 -12.73
CA ILE A 2 3.48 -33.46 -12.14
C ILE A 2 2.96 -32.62 -13.30
N GLY A 3 1.66 -32.26 -13.24
CA GLY A 3 1.09 -31.35 -14.24
C GLY A 3 1.83 -30.01 -14.20
N THR A 4 2.07 -29.41 -15.35
CA THR A 4 2.63 -28.06 -15.43
C THR A 4 1.65 -27.10 -14.79
N ILE A 5 2.06 -26.42 -13.70
CA ILE A 5 1.28 -25.37 -13.07
C ILE A 5 1.25 -24.20 -14.05
N ASN A 6 0.08 -23.92 -14.62
CA ASN A 6 -0.14 -22.71 -15.40
C ASN A 6 -0.77 -21.65 -14.50
N LEU A 7 -0.04 -20.61 -14.14
CA LEU A 7 -0.51 -19.54 -13.26
C LEU A 7 -1.60 -18.67 -13.92
N TRP A 8 -1.75 -18.73 -15.23
CA TRP A 8 -2.73 -17.94 -16.01
C TRP A 8 -4.04 -18.69 -16.25
N ASP A 9 -4.01 -20.03 -16.16
CA ASP A 9 -5.16 -20.90 -16.30
C ASP A 9 -4.95 -22.15 -15.42
N PRO A 10 -5.06 -22.02 -14.11
CA PRO A 10 -4.85 -23.10 -13.16
C PRO A 10 -6.07 -24.02 -13.18
N GLY A 11 -6.04 -25.06 -13.98
CA GLY A 11 -7.06 -26.10 -13.94
C GLY A 11 -7.07 -26.80 -12.58
N HIS A 12 -8.27 -27.20 -12.09
CA HIS A 12 -8.42 -27.96 -10.84
C HIS A 12 -7.85 -29.36 -10.99
N VAL A 13 -6.67 -29.59 -10.44
CA VAL A 13 -6.02 -30.91 -10.49
C VAL A 13 -6.09 -31.62 -9.14
N THR A 14 -5.72 -30.94 -8.07
CA THR A 14 -5.82 -31.42 -6.69
C THR A 14 -5.81 -30.22 -5.72
N LEU A 15 -6.37 -30.37 -4.52
CA LEU A 15 -6.33 -29.33 -3.47
C LEU A 15 -4.90 -28.79 -3.23
N THR A 16 -3.90 -29.66 -3.23
CA THR A 16 -2.51 -29.26 -3.01
C THR A 16 -2.00 -28.38 -4.14
N VAL A 17 -2.30 -28.70 -5.39
CA VAL A 17 -1.90 -27.89 -6.56
C VAL A 17 -2.60 -26.53 -6.51
N ASP A 18 -3.89 -26.49 -6.19
CA ASP A 18 -4.64 -25.23 -6.07
C ASP A 18 -4.06 -24.32 -5.00
N LEU A 19 -3.72 -24.85 -3.83
CA LEU A 19 -3.11 -24.07 -2.75
C LEU A 19 -1.68 -23.62 -3.08
N VAL A 20 -0.86 -24.47 -3.71
CA VAL A 20 0.48 -24.07 -4.18
C VAL A 20 0.36 -22.96 -5.23
N THR A 21 -0.58 -23.08 -6.15
CA THR A 21 -0.86 -22.04 -7.15
C THR A 21 -1.27 -20.73 -6.47
N ALA A 22 -2.19 -20.76 -5.53
CA ALA A 22 -2.60 -19.58 -4.77
C ALA A 22 -1.41 -18.92 -4.04
N PHE A 23 -0.52 -19.71 -3.43
CA PHE A 23 0.70 -19.20 -2.79
C PHE A 23 1.64 -18.50 -3.78
N LEU A 24 1.88 -19.14 -4.92
CA LEU A 24 2.75 -18.56 -5.96
C LEU A 24 2.16 -17.28 -6.56
N LEU A 25 0.85 -17.25 -6.80
CA LEU A 25 0.14 -16.03 -7.21
C LEU A 25 0.32 -14.91 -6.17
N GLY A 26 0.21 -15.25 -4.88
CA GLY A 26 0.44 -14.29 -3.80
C GLY A 26 1.87 -13.76 -3.72
N LEU A 27 2.88 -14.61 -3.98
CA LEU A 27 4.28 -14.15 -4.07
C LEU A 27 4.45 -13.18 -5.25
N VAL A 28 3.93 -13.53 -6.43
CA VAL A 28 4.02 -12.69 -7.63
C VAL A 28 3.29 -11.37 -7.41
N HIS A 29 2.07 -11.38 -6.88
CA HIS A 29 1.31 -10.18 -6.51
C HIS A 29 2.11 -9.28 -5.55
N GLY A 30 2.75 -9.85 -4.52
CA GLY A 30 3.55 -9.07 -3.58
C GLY A 30 4.80 -8.43 -4.20
N ILE A 31 5.42 -9.05 -5.22
CA ILE A 31 6.62 -8.56 -5.92
C ILE A 31 6.26 -7.51 -6.97
N THR A 32 5.15 -7.69 -7.69
CA THR A 32 4.74 -6.74 -8.73
C THR A 32 4.36 -5.40 -8.12
N PRO A 33 4.73 -4.29 -8.76
CA PRO A 33 4.30 -2.97 -8.31
C PRO A 33 2.78 -2.83 -8.41
N ASP A 34 2.13 -3.10 -7.30
CA ASP A 34 0.68 -3.00 -7.18
C ASP A 34 0.31 -1.69 -6.48
N GLU A 35 -0.62 -0.99 -7.07
CA GLU A 35 -1.09 0.33 -6.63
C GLU A 35 -1.79 0.28 -5.27
N HIS A 36 -2.47 -0.81 -4.94
CA HIS A 36 -3.18 -0.97 -3.67
C HIS A 36 -2.25 -1.28 -2.49
N THR A 37 -1.05 -1.84 -2.73
CA THR A 37 -0.16 -2.33 -1.67
C THR A 37 1.13 -1.53 -1.53
N TRP A 38 1.82 -1.26 -2.62
CA TRP A 38 3.15 -0.65 -2.59
C TRP A 38 3.22 0.77 -2.01
N PRO A 39 2.34 1.72 -2.43
CA PRO A 39 2.38 3.09 -1.88
C PRO A 39 2.12 3.12 -0.38
N ILE A 40 1.24 2.26 0.10
CA ILE A 40 0.84 2.16 1.50
C ILE A 40 1.96 1.54 2.32
N THR A 41 2.48 0.38 1.88
CA THR A 41 3.60 -0.31 2.54
C THR A 41 4.82 0.58 2.62
N PHE A 42 5.19 1.27 1.52
CA PHE A 42 6.27 2.24 1.49
C PHE A 42 6.08 3.33 2.55
N SER A 43 4.91 3.94 2.59
CA SER A 43 4.61 5.06 3.49
C SER A 43 4.75 4.66 4.97
N TYR A 44 4.16 3.54 5.36
CA TYR A 44 4.23 3.07 6.75
C TYR A 44 5.61 2.56 7.12
N ALA A 45 6.30 1.87 6.22
CA ALA A 45 7.65 1.36 6.46
C ALA A 45 8.67 2.49 6.62
N VAL A 46 8.64 3.48 5.72
CA VAL A 46 9.51 4.67 5.82
C VAL A 46 9.19 5.46 7.09
N GLY A 47 7.90 5.71 7.35
CA GLY A 47 7.43 6.43 8.53
C GLY A 47 7.82 5.76 9.86
N SER A 48 8.07 4.46 9.85
CA SER A 48 8.54 3.69 11.00
C SER A 48 10.02 3.93 11.33
N HIS A 49 10.81 4.44 10.40
CA HIS A 49 12.24 4.78 10.48
C HIS A 49 13.14 3.69 11.10
N SER A 50 12.78 2.43 10.97
CA SER A 50 13.46 1.28 11.55
C SER A 50 13.13 0.01 10.78
N THR A 51 14.13 -0.84 10.52
CA THR A 51 13.95 -2.14 9.85
C THR A 51 12.88 -2.99 10.54
N ARG A 52 12.98 -3.14 11.87
CA ARG A 52 12.04 -3.95 12.66
C ARG A 52 10.63 -3.38 12.63
N ARG A 53 10.48 -2.07 12.81
CA ARG A 53 9.15 -1.43 12.80
C ARG A 53 8.57 -1.42 11.39
N GLY A 54 9.39 -1.26 10.34
CA GLY A 54 8.98 -1.37 8.96
C GLY A 54 8.46 -2.77 8.62
N LEU A 55 9.19 -3.82 9.05
CA LEU A 55 8.72 -5.20 8.96
C LEU A 55 7.37 -5.38 9.65
N ILE A 56 7.22 -4.91 10.89
CA ILE A 56 5.97 -5.02 11.65
C ILE A 56 4.83 -4.29 10.94
N ALA A 57 5.06 -3.10 10.39
CA ALA A 57 4.05 -2.35 9.65
C ALA A 57 3.60 -3.10 8.39
N GLY A 58 4.55 -3.67 7.62
CA GLY A 58 4.24 -4.53 6.48
C GLY A 58 3.47 -5.78 6.87
N LEU A 59 3.85 -6.44 7.97
CA LEU A 59 3.15 -7.62 8.47
C LEU A 59 1.71 -7.27 8.94
N ILE A 60 1.51 -6.18 9.65
CA ILE A 60 0.17 -5.75 10.11
C ILE A 60 -0.74 -5.46 8.91
N PHE A 61 -0.23 -4.74 7.90
CA PHE A 61 -0.94 -4.54 6.64
C PHE A 61 -1.32 -5.87 6.00
N SER A 62 -0.35 -6.77 5.82
CA SER A 62 -0.55 -8.02 5.09
C SER A 62 -1.42 -9.02 5.84
N VAL A 63 -1.40 -9.04 7.17
CA VAL A 63 -2.32 -9.89 7.97
C VAL A 63 -3.76 -9.46 7.75
N ALA A 64 -4.04 -8.15 7.75
CA ALA A 64 -5.37 -7.64 7.50
C ALA A 64 -5.82 -7.87 6.05
N PHE A 65 -4.91 -7.70 5.09
CA PHE A 65 -5.11 -8.08 3.69
C PHE A 65 -5.43 -9.59 3.56
N THR A 66 -4.62 -10.46 4.19
CA THR A 66 -4.83 -11.91 4.19
C THR A 66 -6.20 -12.30 4.77
N ALA A 67 -6.61 -11.67 5.85
CA ALA A 67 -7.92 -11.92 6.45
C ALA A 67 -9.06 -11.53 5.49
N GLN A 68 -8.92 -10.39 4.78
CA GLN A 68 -9.88 -9.97 3.76
C GLN A 68 -9.90 -10.96 2.59
N GLN A 69 -8.73 -11.38 2.07
CA GLN A 69 -8.63 -12.34 0.97
C GLN A 69 -9.26 -13.69 1.32
N ALA A 70 -9.03 -14.18 2.54
CA ALA A 70 -9.66 -15.40 3.02
C ALA A 70 -11.20 -15.27 3.07
N MET A 71 -11.70 -14.13 3.55
CA MET A 71 -13.14 -13.87 3.62
C MET A 71 -13.77 -13.76 2.23
N ALA A 72 -13.14 -13.04 1.29
CA ALA A 72 -13.63 -12.92 -0.08
C ALA A 72 -13.59 -14.27 -0.83
N SER A 73 -12.55 -15.09 -0.60
CA SER A 73 -12.44 -16.45 -1.12
C SER A 73 -13.59 -17.34 -0.63
N GLU A 74 -13.94 -17.28 0.67
CA GLU A 74 -15.09 -18.01 1.21
C GLU A 74 -16.40 -17.53 0.58
N PHE A 75 -16.59 -16.22 0.45
CA PHE A 75 -17.78 -15.67 -0.22
C PHE A 75 -17.86 -16.13 -1.68
N ALA A 76 -16.74 -16.18 -2.38
CA ALA A 76 -16.68 -16.68 -3.74
C ALA A 76 -17.06 -18.16 -3.82
N HIS A 77 -16.56 -19.00 -2.90
CA HIS A 77 -16.95 -20.41 -2.77
C HIS A 77 -18.45 -20.58 -2.56
N LEU A 78 -19.06 -19.72 -1.74
CA LEU A 78 -20.50 -19.71 -1.50
C LEU A 78 -21.34 -19.14 -2.65
N GLY A 79 -20.75 -18.83 -3.80
CA GLY A 79 -21.43 -18.28 -4.97
C GLY A 79 -21.76 -16.80 -4.88
N LEU A 80 -21.15 -16.08 -3.93
CA LEU A 80 -21.41 -14.65 -3.69
C LEU A 80 -20.40 -13.75 -4.41
N ALA A 81 -19.54 -14.29 -5.29
CA ALA A 81 -18.52 -13.51 -5.99
C ALA A 81 -19.10 -12.30 -6.74
N HIS A 82 -20.26 -12.43 -7.36
CA HIS A 82 -20.93 -11.35 -8.09
C HIS A 82 -21.26 -10.11 -7.25
N TRP A 83 -21.24 -10.21 -5.91
CA TRP A 83 -21.48 -9.07 -5.03
C TRP A 83 -20.25 -8.17 -4.88
N PHE A 84 -19.05 -8.69 -5.17
CA PHE A 84 -17.79 -7.97 -5.04
C PHE A 84 -16.84 -8.16 -6.25
N THR A 85 -17.36 -8.58 -7.39
CA THR A 85 -16.67 -8.63 -8.69
C THR A 85 -17.47 -7.88 -9.77
N PHE A 86 -18.21 -6.84 -9.38
CA PHE A 86 -18.96 -6.02 -10.31
C PHE A 86 -18.06 -4.94 -10.93
N GLU A 87 -18.40 -4.56 -12.15
CA GLU A 87 -17.74 -3.46 -12.86
C GLU A 87 -17.82 -2.15 -12.05
N GLY A 88 -16.71 -1.45 -11.92
CA GLY A 88 -16.61 -0.21 -11.15
C GLY A 88 -16.24 -0.40 -9.65
N LEU A 89 -16.15 -1.64 -9.16
CA LEU A 89 -15.72 -1.86 -7.76
C LEU A 89 -14.31 -1.36 -7.53
N ASP A 90 -13.40 -1.63 -8.45
CA ASP A 90 -11.99 -1.28 -8.30
C ASP A 90 -11.81 0.24 -8.19
N GLU A 91 -12.51 0.99 -9.02
CA GLU A 91 -12.53 2.46 -8.98
C GLU A 91 -13.09 3.00 -7.66
N ILE A 92 -14.12 2.34 -7.11
CA ILE A 92 -14.65 2.68 -5.78
C ILE A 92 -13.60 2.41 -4.71
N VAL A 93 -12.88 1.28 -4.79
CA VAL A 93 -11.80 0.94 -3.87
C VAL A 93 -10.68 1.99 -3.95
N TYR A 94 -10.29 2.46 -5.15
CA TYR A 94 -9.33 3.56 -5.30
C TYR A 94 -9.77 4.81 -4.54
N VAL A 95 -11.04 5.21 -4.66
CA VAL A 95 -11.57 6.38 -3.94
C VAL A 95 -11.51 6.16 -2.43
N ILE A 96 -11.97 5.01 -1.93
CA ILE A 96 -12.00 4.71 -0.49
C ILE A 96 -10.57 4.64 0.08
N VAL A 97 -9.67 3.90 -0.57
CA VAL A 97 -8.24 3.82 -0.18
C VAL A 97 -7.64 5.21 -0.18
N GLY A 98 -7.88 6.00 -1.23
CA GLY A 98 -7.38 7.36 -1.36
C GLY A 98 -7.84 8.27 -0.21
N VAL A 99 -9.13 8.20 0.17
CA VAL A 99 -9.68 8.96 1.30
C VAL A 99 -8.99 8.56 2.61
N VAL A 100 -8.84 7.25 2.87
CA VAL A 100 -8.19 6.77 4.10
C VAL A 100 -6.71 7.14 4.13
N MET A 101 -6.00 7.03 3.00
CA MET A 101 -4.61 7.49 2.86
C MET A 101 -4.48 9.00 3.12
N ALA A 102 -5.29 9.82 2.45
CA ALA A 102 -5.26 11.28 2.62
C ALA A 102 -5.55 11.67 4.07
N ALA A 103 -6.57 11.07 4.70
CA ALA A 103 -6.88 11.30 6.12
C ALA A 103 -5.72 10.91 7.04
N ALA A 104 -5.06 9.77 6.81
CA ALA A 104 -3.89 9.34 7.57
C ALA A 104 -2.71 10.32 7.39
N GLY A 105 -2.44 10.75 6.16
CA GLY A 105 -1.39 11.71 5.86
C GLY A 105 -1.61 13.06 6.55
N LEU A 106 -2.83 13.59 6.47
CA LEU A 106 -3.24 14.84 7.13
C LEU A 106 -3.18 14.72 8.66
N PHE A 107 -3.58 13.57 9.22
CA PHE A 107 -3.45 13.30 10.65
C PHE A 107 -2.00 13.38 11.11
N VAL A 108 -1.07 12.75 10.38
CA VAL A 108 0.38 12.75 10.70
C VAL A 108 0.97 14.15 10.56
N MET A 109 0.56 14.92 9.55
CA MET A 109 0.97 16.33 9.40
C MET A 109 0.43 17.24 10.51
N GLY A 110 -0.46 16.77 11.37
CA GLY A 110 -1.09 17.59 12.42
C GLY A 110 -2.06 18.64 11.89
N ARG A 111 -2.42 18.59 10.61
CA ARG A 111 -3.42 19.47 10.00
C ARG A 111 -4.81 18.86 10.19
N GLY A 112 -5.76 19.62 10.73
CA GLY A 112 -7.16 19.19 10.78
C GLY A 112 -7.69 18.85 9.39
N VAL A 113 -8.55 17.84 9.30
CA VAL A 113 -9.02 17.26 8.04
C VAL A 113 -9.81 18.24 7.16
N LEU A 114 -10.28 19.35 7.72
CA LEU A 114 -11.00 20.39 6.94
C LEU A 114 -10.63 21.78 7.48
N PRO A 115 -10.25 22.73 6.60
CA PRO A 115 -9.89 24.10 7.02
C PRO A 115 -11.01 24.89 7.68
N HIS A 116 -12.26 24.44 7.63
CA HIS A 116 -13.43 25.19 8.06
C HIS A 116 -14.47 24.44 8.90
N LEU A 117 -14.25 23.18 9.28
CA LEU A 117 -15.13 22.47 10.23
C LEU A 117 -14.56 22.57 11.63
N HIS A 118 -14.96 23.60 12.35
CA HIS A 118 -14.77 23.69 13.79
C HIS A 118 -15.76 22.73 14.48
N LEU A 119 -15.32 21.50 14.70
CA LEU A 119 -16.03 20.62 15.64
C LEU A 119 -15.69 21.04 17.06
N PRO A 120 -16.70 21.35 17.91
CA PRO A 120 -16.47 21.70 19.30
C PRO A 120 -15.71 20.59 20.01
N GLY A 121 -14.54 20.91 20.60
CA GLY A 121 -13.68 19.95 21.31
C GLY A 121 -12.42 19.51 20.59
N TRP A 122 -12.22 19.86 19.31
CA TRP A 122 -10.97 19.61 18.62
C TRP A 122 -10.11 20.88 18.63
N ALA A 123 -9.21 20.98 19.59
CA ALA A 123 -8.25 22.08 19.67
C ALA A 123 -7.41 22.11 18.40
N GLY A 124 -7.66 23.09 17.53
CA GLY A 124 -6.85 23.41 16.38
C GLY A 124 -5.43 23.73 16.84
N GLY A 125 -4.48 22.84 16.56
CA GLY A 125 -3.07 23.09 16.80
C GLY A 125 -2.65 24.33 16.00
N GLN A 126 -2.06 25.31 16.69
CA GLN A 126 -1.52 26.54 16.12
C GLN A 126 -0.59 26.21 14.95
N ALA A 127 -0.66 27.01 13.90
CA ALA A 127 0.17 26.96 12.68
C ALA A 127 1.62 27.41 12.94
N GLY A 128 2.24 26.91 13.99
CA GLY A 128 3.62 27.20 14.36
C GLY A 128 4.33 25.87 14.69
N GLY A 129 5.13 25.34 13.74
CA GLY A 129 6.16 24.34 14.03
C GLY A 129 5.71 22.99 14.61
N ALA A 130 4.46 22.56 14.41
CA ALA A 130 3.99 21.29 14.94
C ALA A 130 4.83 20.13 14.39
N GLN A 131 5.48 19.39 15.28
CA GLN A 131 6.20 18.17 14.90
C GLN A 131 5.20 17.13 14.36
N PRO A 132 5.58 16.36 13.32
CA PRO A 132 4.73 15.31 12.77
C PRO A 132 4.31 14.31 13.86
N ARG A 133 3.04 13.91 13.85
CA ARG A 133 2.51 12.92 14.78
C ARG A 133 2.97 11.52 14.38
N GLU A 134 3.11 10.64 15.34
CA GLU A 134 3.44 9.24 15.07
C GLU A 134 2.29 8.54 14.35
N LEU A 135 2.67 7.65 13.42
CA LEU A 135 1.76 6.70 12.79
C LEU A 135 1.27 5.71 13.84
N LYS A 136 -0.04 5.53 13.95
CA LYS A 136 -0.61 4.56 14.88
C LYS A 136 -0.47 3.15 14.30
N SER A 137 -0.17 2.17 15.15
CA SER A 137 0.09 0.79 14.76
C SER A 137 -1.08 0.08 14.07
N TRP A 138 -2.32 0.51 14.31
CA TRP A 138 -3.51 -0.08 13.68
C TRP A 138 -3.77 0.45 12.24
N MET A 139 -3.20 1.60 11.87
CA MET A 139 -3.45 2.21 10.55
C MET A 139 -3.09 1.29 9.38
N PRO A 140 -1.94 0.58 9.37
CA PRO A 140 -1.65 -0.37 8.30
C PRO A 140 -2.72 -1.47 8.15
N ALA A 141 -3.33 -1.93 9.25
CA ALA A 141 -4.37 -2.96 9.19
C ALA A 141 -5.64 -2.46 8.48
N VAL A 142 -6.08 -1.23 8.79
CA VAL A 142 -7.25 -0.64 8.10
C VAL A 142 -7.00 -0.54 6.60
N HIS A 143 -5.82 -0.04 6.21
CA HIS A 143 -5.48 0.05 4.80
C HIS A 143 -5.38 -1.33 4.13
N GLY A 144 -4.74 -2.31 4.77
CA GLY A 144 -4.62 -3.66 4.22
C GLY A 144 -5.97 -4.33 4.03
N PHE A 145 -6.89 -4.15 4.97
CA PHE A 145 -8.24 -4.72 4.83
C PHE A 145 -9.05 -4.06 3.70
N ILE A 146 -8.95 -2.74 3.55
CA ILE A 146 -9.66 -2.02 2.49
C ILE A 146 -9.02 -2.27 1.12
N ALA A 147 -7.69 -2.19 1.04
CA ALA A 147 -6.96 -2.41 -0.21
C ALA A 147 -7.16 -3.83 -0.77
N GLY A 148 -7.38 -4.82 0.09
CA GLY A 148 -7.66 -6.19 -0.32
C GLY A 148 -8.95 -6.36 -1.15
N TRP A 149 -9.85 -5.40 -1.17
CA TRP A 149 -11.04 -5.42 -2.02
C TRP A 149 -10.78 -4.91 -3.43
N GLY A 150 -9.61 -4.32 -3.72
CA GLY A 150 -9.21 -4.02 -5.09
C GLY A 150 -9.08 -5.29 -5.92
N LEU A 151 -9.56 -5.24 -7.14
CA LEU A 151 -9.56 -6.38 -8.05
C LEU A 151 -8.32 -6.32 -8.95
N ASP A 152 -7.49 -7.34 -8.87
CA ASP A 152 -6.42 -7.60 -9.81
C ASP A 152 -6.59 -8.97 -10.48
N ALA A 153 -5.81 -9.26 -11.51
CA ALA A 153 -5.93 -10.54 -12.21
C ALA A 153 -5.66 -11.75 -11.30
N PHE A 154 -4.84 -11.61 -10.26
CA PHE A 154 -4.52 -12.70 -9.34
C PHE A 154 -5.67 -12.97 -8.38
N SER A 155 -6.25 -11.93 -7.78
CA SER A 155 -7.43 -12.05 -6.92
C SER A 155 -8.64 -12.56 -7.71
N LEU A 156 -8.81 -12.15 -8.96
CA LEU A 156 -9.85 -12.70 -9.84
C LEU A 156 -9.69 -14.20 -10.07
N ILE A 157 -8.47 -14.71 -10.30
CA ILE A 157 -8.22 -16.15 -10.40
C ILE A 157 -8.62 -16.86 -9.10
N ILE A 158 -8.28 -16.29 -7.95
CA ILE A 158 -8.68 -16.84 -6.65
C ILE A 158 -10.21 -16.94 -6.56
N TYR A 159 -10.94 -15.86 -6.87
CA TYR A 159 -12.38 -15.76 -6.64
C TYR A 159 -13.22 -16.48 -7.70
N THR A 160 -12.76 -16.53 -8.95
CA THR A 160 -13.55 -17.11 -10.04
C THR A 160 -13.18 -18.56 -10.38
N THR A 161 -11.98 -18.99 -9.99
CA THR A 161 -11.46 -20.31 -10.38
C THR A 161 -11.16 -21.17 -9.15
N LEU A 162 -10.24 -20.74 -8.28
CA LEU A 162 -9.73 -21.61 -7.22
C LEU A 162 -10.74 -21.79 -6.08
N ALA A 163 -11.32 -20.71 -5.57
CA ALA A 163 -12.27 -20.77 -4.46
C ALA A 163 -13.56 -21.53 -4.79
N PRO A 164 -14.24 -21.31 -5.94
CA PRO A 164 -15.41 -22.10 -6.31
C PRO A 164 -15.15 -23.58 -6.44
N GLY A 165 -13.92 -23.97 -6.81
CA GLY A 165 -13.52 -25.37 -6.98
C GLY A 165 -13.17 -26.09 -5.67
N MET A 166 -13.17 -25.44 -4.52
CA MET A 166 -12.86 -26.08 -3.26
C MET A 166 -13.91 -27.14 -2.87
N PRO A 167 -13.48 -28.27 -2.29
CA PRO A 167 -14.37 -29.42 -2.05
C PRO A 167 -15.44 -29.18 -1.00
N SER A 168 -15.31 -28.16 -0.18
CA SER A 168 -16.28 -27.87 0.90
C SER A 168 -16.16 -26.45 1.41
N ALA A 169 -17.22 -25.91 2.03
CA ALA A 169 -17.22 -24.64 2.72
C ALA A 169 -16.15 -24.54 3.84
N ALA A 170 -15.73 -25.66 4.42
CA ALA A 170 -14.63 -25.65 5.37
C ALA A 170 -13.26 -25.32 4.72
N THR A 171 -13.16 -25.37 3.40
CA THR A 171 -11.94 -25.15 2.62
C THR A 171 -12.03 -23.97 1.65
N GLY A 172 -13.20 -23.36 1.47
CA GLY A 172 -13.44 -22.27 0.53
C GLY A 172 -12.57 -21.03 0.80
N TRP A 173 -12.25 -20.74 2.05
CA TRP A 173 -11.39 -19.63 2.45
C TRP A 173 -9.89 -19.86 2.18
N LEU A 174 -9.46 -21.11 2.01
CA LEU A 174 -8.04 -21.49 1.92
C LEU A 174 -7.30 -20.84 0.75
N PRO A 175 -7.82 -20.80 -0.49
CA PRO A 175 -7.11 -20.16 -1.60
C PRO A 175 -6.76 -18.71 -1.31
N GLY A 176 -7.72 -17.90 -0.83
CA GLY A 176 -7.48 -16.51 -0.46
C GLY A 176 -6.52 -16.35 0.71
N PHE A 177 -6.62 -17.20 1.72
CA PHE A 177 -5.69 -17.20 2.84
C PHE A 177 -4.25 -17.49 2.40
N VAL A 178 -4.05 -18.52 1.60
CA VAL A 178 -2.71 -18.94 1.13
C VAL A 178 -2.13 -17.90 0.16
N PHE A 179 -2.95 -17.31 -0.70
CA PHE A 179 -2.58 -16.15 -1.52
C PHE A 179 -2.09 -14.98 -0.65
N GLY A 180 -2.85 -14.62 0.38
CA GLY A 180 -2.47 -13.59 1.34
C GLY A 180 -1.16 -13.88 2.08
N ILE A 181 -0.88 -15.14 2.41
CA ILE A 181 0.41 -15.56 3.00
C ILE A 181 1.57 -15.34 2.02
N GLY A 182 1.40 -15.65 0.73
CA GLY A 182 2.39 -15.35 -0.30
C GLY A 182 2.70 -13.84 -0.35
N THR A 183 1.68 -13.02 -0.42
CA THR A 183 1.78 -11.54 -0.39
C THR A 183 2.45 -11.05 0.91
N LEU A 184 2.10 -11.63 2.08
CA LEU A 184 2.67 -11.30 3.39
C LEU A 184 4.18 -11.50 3.44
N CYS A 185 4.70 -12.58 2.86
CA CYS A 185 6.14 -12.85 2.81
C CYS A 185 6.89 -11.71 2.11
N VAL A 186 6.38 -11.24 0.99
CA VAL A 186 7.01 -10.19 0.19
C VAL A 186 6.82 -8.81 0.82
N GLN A 187 5.61 -8.47 1.22
CA GLN A 187 5.31 -7.15 1.80
C GLN A 187 6.01 -6.95 3.16
N GLY A 188 6.18 -8.01 3.95
CA GLY A 188 7.01 -7.98 5.15
C GLY A 188 8.47 -7.68 4.83
N ALA A 189 9.04 -8.35 3.83
CA ALA A 189 10.41 -8.10 3.38
C ALA A 189 10.58 -6.68 2.80
N ALA A 190 9.62 -6.21 1.99
CA ALA A 190 9.58 -4.85 1.45
C ALA A 190 9.51 -3.81 2.57
N GLY A 191 8.64 -4.01 3.57
CA GLY A 191 8.55 -3.16 4.75
C GLY A 191 9.86 -3.07 5.52
N ALA A 192 10.55 -4.19 5.72
CA ALA A 192 11.88 -4.22 6.33
C ALA A 192 12.92 -3.46 5.50
N ALA A 193 12.93 -3.65 4.18
CA ALA A 193 13.85 -2.99 3.25
C ALA A 193 13.65 -1.48 3.22
N PHE A 194 12.42 -1.00 3.12
CA PHE A 194 12.10 0.43 3.14
C PHE A 194 12.42 1.06 4.50
N GLY A 195 12.12 0.36 5.61
CA GLY A 195 12.48 0.82 6.94
C GLY A 195 14.01 0.91 7.14
N ALA A 196 14.76 -0.07 6.62
CA ALA A 196 16.24 -0.06 6.65
C ALA A 196 16.80 1.07 5.77
N TRP A 197 16.22 1.29 4.60
CA TRP A 197 16.62 2.39 3.72
C TRP A 197 16.43 3.75 4.39
N ALA A 198 15.32 3.96 5.08
CA ALA A 198 15.05 5.19 5.84
C ALA A 198 16.04 5.38 7.00
N ALA A 199 16.43 4.31 7.68
CA ALA A 199 17.32 4.36 8.84
C ALA A 199 18.81 4.60 8.48
N ARG A 200 19.26 4.21 7.29
CA ARG A 200 20.68 4.25 6.87
C ARG A 200 21.15 5.61 6.34
N ARG A 201 21.13 6.68 7.14
CA ARG A 201 21.48 8.02 6.64
C ARG A 201 22.53 8.79 7.45
N GLY A 202 23.11 8.21 8.52
CA GLY A 202 24.14 8.85 9.33
C GLY A 202 23.69 10.16 9.98
N LEU A 203 22.40 10.30 10.27
CA LEU A 203 21.77 11.47 10.88
C LEU A 203 21.38 11.16 12.33
N PRO A 204 21.26 12.17 13.21
CA PRO A 204 20.72 11.99 14.55
C PRO A 204 19.32 11.33 14.50
N GLY A 205 18.99 10.53 15.51
CA GLY A 205 17.73 9.77 15.55
C GLY A 205 16.48 10.65 15.42
N GLU A 206 16.52 11.86 15.98
CA GLU A 206 15.43 12.84 15.85
C GLU A 206 15.24 13.31 14.40
N ALA A 207 16.35 13.57 13.71
CA ALA A 207 16.34 13.95 12.30
C ALA A 207 15.76 12.81 11.44
N ILE A 208 16.22 11.56 11.66
CA ILE A 208 15.71 10.38 10.94
C ILE A 208 14.22 10.24 11.16
N ARG A 209 13.75 10.35 12.41
CA ARG A 209 12.32 10.27 12.75
C ARG A 209 11.50 11.36 12.06
N SER A 210 11.95 12.62 12.13
CA SER A 210 11.24 13.75 11.51
C SER A 210 11.17 13.62 9.98
N ILE A 211 12.28 13.25 9.32
CA ILE A 211 12.34 13.01 7.87
C ILE A 211 11.38 11.90 7.48
N ALA A 212 11.44 10.76 8.19
CA ALA A 212 10.62 9.60 7.91
C ALA A 212 9.11 9.89 8.03
N LEU A 213 8.70 10.53 9.14
CA LEU A 213 7.30 10.90 9.35
C LEU A 213 6.82 11.96 8.34
N THR A 214 7.65 12.93 7.99
CA THR A 214 7.30 13.94 6.97
C THR A 214 7.13 13.28 5.60
N THR A 215 8.02 12.34 5.25
CA THR A 215 7.92 11.58 3.99
C THR A 215 6.64 10.75 3.96
N ALA A 216 6.39 9.95 5.00
CA ALA A 216 5.19 9.14 5.08
C ALA A 216 3.91 9.99 4.99
N ALA A 217 3.86 11.09 5.75
CA ALA A 217 2.71 11.98 5.74
C ALA A 217 2.42 12.59 4.37
N ARG A 218 3.47 13.04 3.66
CA ARG A 218 3.32 13.58 2.30
C ARG A 218 2.94 12.50 1.29
N THR A 219 3.56 11.32 1.38
CA THR A 219 3.24 10.20 0.48
C THR A 219 1.79 9.77 0.66
N LEU A 220 1.32 9.63 1.90
CA LEU A 220 -0.07 9.29 2.18
C LEU A 220 -1.04 10.40 1.74
N ALA A 221 -0.74 11.67 2.00
CA ALA A 221 -1.64 12.76 1.66
C ALA A 221 -1.75 12.99 0.14
N TRP A 222 -0.62 13.11 -0.55
CA TRP A 222 -0.61 13.36 -1.99
C TRP A 222 -0.92 12.11 -2.81
N GLY A 223 -0.46 10.94 -2.36
CA GLY A 223 -0.85 9.66 -2.94
C GLY A 223 -2.35 9.44 -2.81
N GLY A 224 -2.90 9.65 -1.61
CA GLY A 224 -4.34 9.54 -1.39
C GLY A 224 -5.15 10.51 -2.26
N ALA A 225 -4.69 11.75 -2.44
CA ALA A 225 -5.33 12.69 -3.36
C ALA A 225 -5.30 12.20 -4.82
N ALA A 226 -4.17 11.64 -5.26
CA ALA A 226 -4.03 11.07 -6.61
C ALA A 226 -4.97 9.86 -6.80
N PHE A 227 -5.10 8.99 -5.80
CA PHE A 227 -6.02 7.85 -5.82
C PHE A 227 -7.49 8.29 -5.91
N ILE A 228 -7.90 9.30 -5.14
CA ILE A 228 -9.24 9.86 -5.24
C ILE A 228 -9.49 10.41 -6.64
N LEU A 229 -8.56 11.19 -7.16
CA LEU A 229 -8.70 11.80 -8.49
C LEU A 229 -8.78 10.73 -9.59
N TYR A 230 -7.92 9.71 -9.52
CA TYR A 230 -7.95 8.60 -10.48
C TYR A 230 -9.25 7.81 -10.39
N GLY A 231 -9.66 7.37 -9.19
CA GLY A 231 -10.89 6.61 -9.02
C GLY A 231 -12.12 7.37 -9.49
N CYS A 232 -12.24 8.67 -9.16
CA CYS A 232 -13.30 9.51 -9.68
C CYS A 232 -13.25 9.68 -11.21
N PHE A 233 -12.04 9.83 -11.78
CA PHE A 233 -11.85 9.92 -13.23
C PHE A 233 -12.26 8.62 -13.91
N ALA A 234 -11.82 7.48 -13.41
CA ALA A 234 -12.12 6.18 -13.98
C ALA A 234 -13.62 5.84 -13.89
N LEU A 235 -14.29 6.18 -12.79
CA LEU A 235 -15.75 6.07 -12.68
C LEU A 235 -16.49 6.96 -13.69
N ALA A 236 -15.98 8.16 -13.96
CA ALA A 236 -16.62 9.10 -14.90
C ALA A 236 -16.32 8.79 -16.38
N PHE A 237 -15.14 8.25 -16.66
CA PHE A 237 -14.61 8.02 -17.99
C PHE A 237 -13.93 6.65 -18.13
N PRO A 238 -14.65 5.52 -17.95
CA PRO A 238 -14.06 4.18 -17.88
C PRO A 238 -13.20 3.86 -19.12
N HIS A 239 -13.69 4.12 -20.34
CA HIS A 239 -12.91 3.86 -21.57
C HIS A 239 -11.61 4.66 -21.69
N ALA A 240 -11.52 5.83 -21.04
CA ALA A 240 -10.27 6.61 -21.03
C ALA A 240 -9.31 6.09 -19.96
N ALA A 241 -9.83 5.50 -18.90
CA ALA A 241 -9.04 4.89 -17.83
C ALA A 241 -8.39 3.57 -18.27
N GLU A 242 -8.99 2.85 -19.21
CA GLU A 242 -8.48 1.61 -19.82
C GLU A 242 -7.28 1.83 -20.76
N PHE A 243 -6.83 3.07 -20.94
CA PHE A 243 -5.68 3.35 -21.80
C PHE A 243 -4.41 2.73 -21.23
N GLU A 244 -3.84 1.81 -21.97
CA GLU A 244 -2.63 1.07 -21.62
C GLU A 244 -1.64 1.01 -22.78
N ILE A 245 -0.36 1.02 -22.45
CA ILE A 245 0.73 0.82 -23.40
C ILE A 245 1.31 -0.57 -23.18
N ALA A 246 1.15 -1.47 -24.15
CA ALA A 246 1.73 -2.80 -24.08
C ALA A 246 3.26 -2.75 -24.04
N THR A 247 3.86 -3.52 -23.16
CA THR A 247 5.31 -3.70 -23.06
C THR A 247 5.71 -5.10 -23.53
N PRO A 248 6.99 -5.34 -23.86
CA PRO A 248 7.46 -6.67 -24.22
C PRO A 248 7.63 -7.60 -22.99
N LEU A 249 7.32 -7.14 -21.79
CA LEU A 249 7.47 -7.90 -20.57
C LEU A 249 6.18 -8.70 -20.30
N HIS A 250 6.29 -10.02 -20.18
CA HIS A 250 5.17 -10.89 -19.85
C HIS A 250 5.06 -11.09 -18.33
N ILE A 251 5.01 -9.97 -17.61
CA ILE A 251 4.89 -9.93 -16.14
C ILE A 251 3.69 -9.05 -15.84
N HIS A 252 2.72 -9.57 -15.10
CA HIS A 252 1.52 -8.83 -14.71
C HIS A 252 1.86 -7.48 -14.05
N ASN A 253 1.08 -6.43 -14.33
CA ASN A 253 1.31 -5.03 -13.98
C ASN A 253 2.58 -4.40 -14.61
N LEU A 254 3.32 -5.15 -15.43
CA LEU A 254 4.45 -4.66 -16.22
C LEU A 254 4.31 -5.03 -17.70
N ASP A 255 3.38 -5.89 -18.06
CA ASP A 255 2.99 -6.24 -19.43
C ASP A 255 2.26 -5.07 -20.12
N THR A 256 1.53 -4.28 -19.32
CA THR A 256 0.93 -3.03 -19.76
C THR A 256 1.30 -1.89 -18.79
N LEU A 257 1.53 -0.70 -19.31
CA LEU A 257 1.74 0.52 -18.54
C LEU A 257 0.49 1.38 -18.64
N GLY A 258 -0.42 1.16 -17.72
CA GLY A 258 -1.66 1.92 -17.57
C GLY A 258 -1.57 3.04 -16.53
N LEU A 259 -2.67 3.74 -16.34
CA LEU A 259 -2.79 4.77 -15.30
C LEU A 259 -2.54 4.25 -13.87
N PRO A 260 -2.96 3.03 -13.48
CA PRO A 260 -2.62 2.45 -12.17
C PRO A 260 -1.11 2.38 -11.93
N PHE A 261 -0.34 1.93 -12.92
CA PHE A 261 1.13 1.92 -12.82
C PHE A 261 1.70 3.34 -12.61
N VAL A 262 1.16 4.34 -13.32
CA VAL A 262 1.55 5.75 -13.14
C VAL A 262 1.27 6.23 -11.72
N LEU A 263 0.17 5.79 -11.08
CA LEU A 263 -0.13 6.13 -9.68
C LEU A 263 0.95 5.60 -8.72
N VAL A 264 1.42 4.36 -8.92
CA VAL A 264 2.51 3.79 -8.11
C VAL A 264 3.78 4.62 -8.27
N VAL A 265 4.20 4.87 -9.51
CA VAL A 265 5.40 5.66 -9.81
C VAL A 265 5.28 7.07 -9.23
N PHE A 266 4.17 7.76 -9.43
CA PHE A 266 3.93 9.08 -8.87
C PHE A 266 3.98 9.07 -7.34
N THR A 267 3.31 8.14 -6.70
CA THR A 267 3.19 8.13 -5.22
C THR A 267 4.50 7.74 -4.56
N VAL A 268 5.16 6.66 -5.01
CA VAL A 268 6.39 6.15 -4.38
C VAL A 268 7.60 6.99 -4.79
N PHE A 269 7.82 7.18 -6.09
CA PHE A 269 9.01 7.88 -6.59
C PHE A 269 8.79 9.38 -6.71
N GLY A 270 7.68 9.82 -7.27
CA GLY A 270 7.36 11.24 -7.41
C GLY A 270 7.25 11.93 -6.05
N VAL A 271 6.38 11.48 -5.19
CA VAL A 271 6.14 12.10 -3.88
C VAL A 271 7.04 11.52 -2.79
N GLY A 272 7.14 10.19 -2.66
CA GLY A 272 7.82 9.52 -1.57
C GLY A 272 9.33 9.80 -1.57
N VAL A 273 10.02 9.43 -2.64
CA VAL A 273 11.49 9.60 -2.73
C VAL A 273 11.86 11.06 -2.74
N THR A 274 11.17 11.92 -3.50
CA THR A 274 11.47 13.36 -3.53
C THR A 274 11.24 14.03 -2.17
N SER A 275 10.17 13.66 -1.43
CA SER A 275 9.93 14.14 -0.08
C SER A 275 11.05 13.72 0.89
N PHE A 276 11.51 12.46 0.78
CA PHE A 276 12.59 11.94 1.59
C PHE A 276 13.92 12.68 1.34
N VAL A 277 14.25 12.89 0.07
CA VAL A 277 15.47 13.61 -0.33
C VAL A 277 15.44 15.06 0.13
N THR A 278 14.35 15.77 -0.14
CA THR A 278 14.20 17.19 0.23
C THR A 278 14.19 17.40 1.74
N ALA A 279 13.50 16.54 2.50
CA ALA A 279 13.52 16.60 3.96
C ALA A 279 14.92 16.32 4.53
N THR A 280 15.66 15.35 3.96
CA THR A 280 17.03 15.03 4.35
C THR A 280 17.96 16.23 4.08
N GLN A 281 17.84 16.87 2.92
CA GLN A 281 18.65 18.05 2.58
C GLN A 281 18.34 19.23 3.51
N ALA A 282 17.07 19.45 3.83
CA ALA A 282 16.67 20.50 4.77
C ALA A 282 17.27 20.30 6.17
N TRP A 283 17.25 19.07 6.68
CA TRP A 283 17.88 18.72 7.96
C TRP A 283 19.40 18.88 7.95
N ARG A 284 20.07 18.44 6.89
CA ARG A 284 21.53 18.63 6.74
C ARG A 284 21.92 20.11 6.73
N ARG A 285 21.15 20.96 6.04
CA ARG A 285 21.37 22.42 6.05
C ARG A 285 21.21 23.01 7.45
N ARG A 286 20.20 22.61 8.22
CA ARG A 286 20.01 23.06 9.62
C ARG A 286 21.19 22.69 10.49
N LEU A 287 21.66 21.43 10.43
CA LEU A 287 22.82 20.99 11.20
C LEU A 287 24.08 21.75 10.84
N MET A 288 24.31 22.10 9.58
CA MET A 288 25.46 22.92 9.16
C MET A 288 25.38 24.34 9.71
N ILE A 289 24.19 24.96 9.75
CA ILE A 289 23.99 26.29 10.30
C ILE A 289 24.23 26.27 11.82
N GLU A 290 23.70 25.29 12.54
CA GLU A 290 23.88 25.14 13.99
C GLU A 290 25.35 24.90 14.38
N THR A 291 26.12 24.16 13.56
CA THR A 291 27.56 23.96 13.78
C THR A 291 28.40 25.19 13.45
N ALA A 292 27.94 26.08 12.57
CA ALA A 292 28.62 27.30 12.18
C ALA A 292 28.36 28.48 13.16
N ALA A 293 27.23 28.48 13.85
CA ALA A 293 26.81 29.56 14.76
C ALA A 293 27.68 29.72 16.04
N PRO A 294 28.31 28.69 16.64
CA PRO A 294 29.10 28.86 17.88
C PRO A 294 30.40 29.64 17.73
N VAL A 295 30.89 29.88 16.51
CA VAL A 295 32.16 30.58 16.26
C VAL A 295 31.97 32.11 16.28
N ALA A 296 30.78 32.60 15.99
CA ALA A 296 30.51 34.05 15.88
C ALA A 296 30.20 34.73 17.23
N LEU A 297 29.94 33.98 18.32
CA LEU A 297 29.64 34.52 19.66
C LEU A 297 30.84 34.49 20.63
N LYS A 298 32.01 34.10 20.21
CA LYS A 298 33.24 34.06 21.01
C LYS A 298 34.33 35.03 20.49
N SER A 299 34.04 35.84 19.51
CA SER A 299 34.86 36.96 19.04
C SER A 299 34.21 38.31 19.41
#